data_b6e9710e0ec95cd5654ed5d6df0e49e3
#
_entry.id   b6e9710e0ec95cd5654ed5d6df0e49e3
#
_cell.length_a   1.000
_cell.length_b   1.000
_cell.length_c   1.000
_cell.angle_alpha   90.00
_cell.angle_beta   90.00
_cell.angle_gamma   90.00
#
_symmetry.space_group_name_H-M   'P 1'
#
loop_
_entity.id
_entity.type
_entity.pdbx_description
1 polymer ?
#
loop_
_entity_poly.entity_id
_entity_poly.type
_entity_poly.pdbx_seq_one_letter_code
_entity_poly.pdbx_strand_id
1 'polypeptide(L)'
;MINKKLILNSLLVLLSILALLWPAIYNGFPLVYSDTGSYIHSGFNSLVPIDRPIFYGLFVRHTSLAHSLWFVIISQAIVVWFVLFMAIRIINKVYPFTLTLLGVITLSLTTGVSNYTSQIMPDIFSAIVILGFTTLALSKEYKILDYILLLIVILSITLHLSNLIIVIGLGIICLILMILKFISFKKTPLLIFCILFPFLIIYG
;
A
#
# COMPACT_ATOMS: atom_id res chain seq x y z
N MET A 1 -3.14 -29.18 18.55
CA MET A 1 -1.73 -28.70 18.61
C MET A 1 -1.59 -27.45 17.74
N ILE A 2 -1.23 -26.31 18.33
CA ILE A 2 -1.00 -25.07 17.58
C ILE A 2 0.26 -25.26 16.69
N ASN A 3 0.14 -24.93 15.41
CA ASN A 3 1.24 -25.08 14.47
C ASN A 3 2.36 -24.08 14.81
N LYS A 4 3.54 -24.56 15.27
CA LYS A 4 4.71 -23.73 15.61
C LYS A 4 5.10 -22.76 14.49
N LYS A 5 4.96 -23.17 13.23
CA LYS A 5 5.24 -22.32 12.06
C LYS A 5 4.25 -21.16 11.97
N LEU A 6 2.97 -21.39 12.30
CA LEU A 6 1.95 -20.32 12.28
C LEU A 6 2.28 -19.28 13.35
N ILE A 7 2.61 -19.71 14.57
CA ILE A 7 3.00 -18.80 15.66
C ILE A 7 4.21 -17.96 15.25
N LEU A 8 5.26 -18.60 14.70
CA LEU A 8 6.47 -17.88 14.25
C LEU A 8 6.14 -16.86 13.19
N ASN A 9 5.36 -17.22 12.15
CA ASN A 9 4.98 -16.29 11.10
C ASN A 9 4.15 -15.11 11.63
N SER A 10 3.21 -15.36 12.55
CA SER A 10 2.41 -14.29 13.17
C SER A 10 3.29 -13.34 13.99
N LEU A 11 4.30 -13.87 14.70
CA LEU A 11 5.27 -13.05 15.43
C LEU A 11 6.10 -12.18 14.50
N LEU A 12 6.58 -12.74 13.38
CA LEU A 12 7.33 -11.98 12.36
C LEU A 12 6.50 -10.85 11.75
N VAL A 13 5.19 -11.09 11.50
CA VAL A 13 4.26 -10.05 11.05
C VAL A 13 4.11 -8.96 12.10
N LEU A 14 3.85 -9.33 13.36
CA LEU A 14 3.68 -8.37 14.45
C LEU A 14 4.92 -7.49 14.62
N LEU A 15 6.12 -8.08 14.64
CA LEU A 15 7.38 -7.34 14.72
C LEU A 15 7.57 -6.39 13.53
N SER A 16 7.18 -6.80 12.33
CA SER A 16 7.22 -5.93 11.14
C SER A 16 6.28 -4.73 11.29
N ILE A 17 5.05 -4.93 11.77
CA ILE A 17 4.09 -3.86 12.01
C ILE A 17 4.62 -2.88 13.07
N LEU A 18 5.17 -3.39 14.18
CA LEU A 18 5.77 -2.55 15.21
C LEU A 18 6.96 -1.74 14.67
N ALA A 19 7.80 -2.36 13.83
CA ALA A 19 8.92 -1.67 13.19
C ALA A 19 8.48 -0.61 12.17
N LEU A 20 7.30 -0.74 11.54
CA LEU A 20 6.71 0.30 10.69
C LEU A 20 6.09 1.44 11.50
N LEU A 21 5.60 1.17 12.71
CA LEU A 21 4.87 2.12 13.54
C LEU A 21 5.72 2.75 14.66
N TRP A 22 7.02 2.43 14.74
CA TRP A 22 7.87 2.91 15.84
C TRP A 22 7.85 4.43 16.03
N PRO A 23 7.75 5.29 14.96
CA PRO A 23 7.70 6.75 15.18
C PRO A 23 6.42 7.18 15.91
N ALA A 24 5.26 6.60 15.57
CA ALA A 24 4.01 6.88 16.27
C ALA A 24 4.03 6.32 17.70
N ILE A 25 4.62 5.15 17.92
CA ILE A 25 4.78 4.54 19.25
C ILE A 25 5.68 5.44 20.12
N TYR A 26 6.81 5.90 19.59
CA TYR A 26 7.71 6.82 20.29
C TYR A 26 7.03 8.16 20.61
N ASN A 27 6.25 8.69 19.68
CA ASN A 27 5.49 9.94 19.84
C ASN A 27 4.30 9.81 20.81
N GLY A 28 3.85 8.60 21.12
CA GLY A 28 2.65 8.33 21.92
C GLY A 28 1.33 8.55 21.18
N PHE A 29 1.36 9.02 19.92
CA PHE A 29 0.20 9.28 19.07
C PHE A 29 0.55 9.17 17.58
N PRO A 30 -0.41 8.82 16.68
CA PRO A 30 -0.22 8.88 15.25
C PRO A 30 0.31 10.25 14.79
N LEU A 31 1.26 10.26 13.87
CA LEU A 31 1.82 11.52 13.37
C LEU A 31 0.76 12.25 12.54
N VAL A 32 0.61 13.56 12.81
CA VAL A 32 -0.32 14.44 12.11
C VAL A 32 0.45 15.50 11.32
N TYR A 33 -0.16 15.96 10.23
CA TYR A 33 0.38 17.01 9.38
C TYR A 33 -0.68 18.08 9.12
N SER A 34 -0.31 19.19 8.48
CA SER A 34 -1.24 20.31 8.20
C SER A 34 -2.55 19.85 7.56
N ASP A 35 -2.47 18.91 6.63
CA ASP A 35 -3.62 18.41 5.84
C ASP A 35 -4.43 17.32 6.53
N THR A 36 -3.93 16.72 7.61
CA THR A 36 -4.62 15.63 8.33
C THR A 36 -6.03 16.05 8.73
N GLY A 37 -6.21 17.29 9.23
CA GLY A 37 -7.51 17.82 9.63
C GLY A 37 -8.51 17.87 8.47
N SER A 38 -8.07 18.28 7.26
CA SER A 38 -8.93 18.34 6.07
C SER A 38 -9.36 16.95 5.60
N TYR A 39 -8.49 15.94 5.68
CA TYR A 39 -8.85 14.56 5.37
C TYR A 39 -9.89 13.99 6.36
N ILE A 40 -9.69 14.21 7.66
CA ILE A 40 -10.68 13.79 8.67
C ILE A 40 -12.02 14.47 8.40
N HIS A 41 -12.01 15.81 8.24
CA HIS A 41 -13.22 16.58 8.00
C HIS A 41 -13.97 16.12 6.75
N SER A 42 -13.27 15.93 5.61
CA SER A 42 -13.88 15.49 4.36
C SER A 42 -14.49 14.09 4.49
N GLY A 43 -13.79 13.15 5.12
CA GLY A 43 -14.26 11.78 5.27
C GLY A 43 -15.48 11.66 6.17
N PHE A 44 -15.50 12.34 7.32
CA PHE A 44 -16.60 12.24 8.27
C PHE A 44 -17.85 13.02 7.85
N ASN A 45 -17.69 14.13 7.14
CA ASN A 45 -18.80 14.94 6.63
C ASN A 45 -19.22 14.59 5.19
N SER A 46 -18.55 13.63 4.54
CA SER A 46 -18.77 13.24 3.14
C SER A 46 -18.67 14.44 2.17
N LEU A 47 -17.74 15.36 2.45
CA LEU A 47 -17.48 16.56 1.65
C LEU A 47 -16.29 16.30 0.72
N VAL A 48 -16.48 16.52 -0.58
CA VAL A 48 -15.42 16.41 -1.58
C VAL A 48 -14.58 17.70 -1.54
N PRO A 49 -13.28 17.64 -1.18
CA PRO A 49 -12.40 18.79 -1.25
C PRO A 49 -12.17 19.25 -2.71
N ILE A 50 -11.92 20.54 -2.91
CA ILE A 50 -11.72 21.13 -4.26
C ILE A 50 -10.40 20.64 -4.87
N ASP A 51 -9.37 20.41 -4.06
CA ASP A 51 -7.98 20.20 -4.47
C ASP A 51 -7.51 18.72 -4.39
N ARG A 52 -8.37 17.83 -3.88
CA ARG A 52 -7.98 16.42 -3.65
C ARG A 52 -9.19 15.47 -3.62
N PRO A 53 -8.98 14.16 -3.90
CA PRO A 53 -10.06 13.19 -3.83
C PRO A 53 -10.49 12.94 -2.38
N ILE A 54 -11.78 12.65 -2.17
CA ILE A 54 -12.35 12.32 -0.86
C ILE A 54 -11.85 10.96 -0.32
N PHE A 55 -11.32 10.11 -1.19
CA PHE A 55 -11.10 8.68 -0.89
C PHE A 55 -10.19 8.44 0.31
N TYR A 56 -9.15 9.25 0.52
CA TYR A 56 -8.32 9.11 1.71
C TYR A 56 -9.11 9.51 2.98
N GLY A 57 -9.94 10.51 2.92
CA GLY A 57 -10.85 10.85 4.01
C GLY A 57 -11.80 9.70 4.36
N LEU A 58 -12.36 9.03 3.35
CA LEU A 58 -13.18 7.83 3.53
C LEU A 58 -12.36 6.67 4.10
N PHE A 59 -11.12 6.46 3.65
CA PHE A 59 -10.22 5.49 4.24
C PHE A 59 -10.02 5.76 5.73
N VAL A 60 -9.73 7.00 6.13
CA VAL A 60 -9.58 7.40 7.54
C VAL A 60 -10.87 7.11 8.32
N ARG A 61 -12.03 7.54 7.80
CA ARG A 61 -13.32 7.30 8.44
C ARG A 61 -13.59 5.82 8.71
N HIS A 62 -13.42 4.97 7.69
CA HIS A 62 -13.75 3.54 7.80
C HIS A 62 -12.73 2.79 8.67
N THR A 63 -11.43 3.07 8.50
CA THR A 63 -10.40 2.37 9.26
C THR A 63 -10.32 2.83 10.71
N SER A 64 -10.60 4.10 11.01
CA SER A 64 -10.64 4.60 12.40
C SER A 64 -11.80 4.02 13.21
N LEU A 65 -12.84 3.47 12.55
CA LEU A 65 -14.10 3.02 13.15
C LEU A 65 -14.78 4.11 14.01
N ALA A 66 -14.52 5.39 13.69
CA ALA A 66 -14.92 6.55 14.51
C ALA A 66 -14.48 6.45 15.99
N HIS A 67 -13.47 5.64 16.28
CA HIS A 67 -13.03 5.34 17.64
C HIS A 67 -11.58 5.75 17.89
N SER A 68 -10.64 5.41 17.00
CA SER A 68 -9.22 5.71 17.20
C SER A 68 -8.44 5.87 15.89
N LEU A 69 -7.62 6.92 15.82
CA LEU A 69 -6.70 7.14 14.70
C LEU A 69 -5.54 6.12 14.64
N TRP A 70 -5.28 5.40 15.72
CA TRP A 70 -4.34 4.28 15.71
C TRP A 70 -4.73 3.20 14.72
N PHE A 71 -6.01 2.92 14.55
CA PHE A 71 -6.48 1.93 13.58
C PHE A 71 -6.19 2.36 12.14
N VAL A 72 -6.13 3.65 11.84
CA VAL A 72 -5.74 4.17 10.51
C VAL A 72 -4.31 3.77 10.20
N ILE A 73 -3.35 4.12 11.06
CA ILE A 73 -1.93 3.82 10.82
C ILE A 73 -1.61 2.33 10.92
N ILE A 74 -2.33 1.56 11.75
CA ILE A 74 -2.23 0.10 11.79
C ILE A 74 -2.69 -0.48 10.43
N SER A 75 -3.79 0.02 9.86
CA SER A 75 -4.26 -0.38 8.53
C SER A 75 -3.23 -0.05 7.45
N GLN A 76 -2.63 1.15 7.48
CA GLN A 76 -1.52 1.52 6.60
C GLN A 76 -0.34 0.56 6.73
N ALA A 77 0.08 0.26 7.95
CA ALA A 77 1.20 -0.65 8.22
C ALA A 77 0.93 -2.08 7.71
N ILE A 78 -0.31 -2.58 7.85
CA ILE A 78 -0.71 -3.89 7.32
C ILE A 78 -0.60 -3.89 5.78
N VAL A 79 -1.07 -2.83 5.12
CA VAL A 79 -0.99 -2.69 3.66
C VAL A 79 0.46 -2.62 3.19
N VAL A 80 1.31 -1.79 3.82
CA VAL A 80 2.75 -1.69 3.51
C VAL A 80 3.43 -3.04 3.70
N TRP A 81 3.20 -3.71 4.83
CA TRP A 81 3.74 -5.03 5.10
C TRP A 81 3.32 -6.04 4.03
N PHE A 82 2.04 -6.07 3.66
CA PHE A 82 1.52 -7.01 2.67
C PHE A 82 2.15 -6.81 1.29
N VAL A 83 2.30 -5.57 0.84
CA VAL A 83 2.91 -5.24 -0.47
C VAL A 83 4.39 -5.61 -0.48
N LEU A 84 5.13 -5.32 0.59
CA LEU A 84 6.52 -5.77 0.75
C LEU A 84 6.64 -7.30 0.76
N PHE A 85 5.76 -7.98 1.49
CA PHE A 85 5.69 -9.44 1.52
C PHE A 85 5.47 -10.03 0.12
N MET A 86 4.54 -9.46 -0.66
CA MET A 86 4.26 -9.92 -2.02
C MET A 86 5.45 -9.70 -2.95
N ALA A 87 6.15 -8.57 -2.86
CA ALA A 87 7.35 -8.28 -3.63
C ALA A 87 8.49 -9.26 -3.28
N ILE A 88 8.75 -9.48 -2.01
CA ILE A 88 9.79 -10.40 -1.53
C ILE A 88 9.46 -11.85 -1.91
N ARG A 89 8.20 -12.25 -1.85
CA ARG A 89 7.75 -13.60 -2.21
C ARG A 89 8.02 -13.96 -3.67
N ILE A 90 8.04 -12.99 -4.58
CA ILE A 90 8.43 -13.24 -5.98
C ILE A 90 9.91 -13.65 -6.06
N ILE A 91 10.77 -13.02 -5.25
CA ILE A 91 12.20 -13.24 -5.23
C ILE A 91 12.55 -14.51 -4.45
N ASN A 92 11.96 -14.69 -3.28
CA ASN A 92 12.25 -15.81 -2.39
C ASN A 92 10.96 -16.41 -1.80
N LYS A 93 10.67 -17.66 -2.18
CA LYS A 93 9.47 -18.39 -1.72
C LYS A 93 9.72 -19.20 -0.44
N VAL A 94 10.96 -19.37 -0.03
CA VAL A 94 11.34 -20.27 1.09
C VAL A 94 11.14 -19.57 2.43
N TYR A 95 11.66 -18.35 2.57
CA TYR A 95 11.63 -17.58 3.82
C TYR A 95 10.99 -16.19 3.65
N PRO A 96 9.79 -16.07 3.04
CA PRO A 96 9.23 -14.75 2.72
C PRO A 96 8.95 -13.90 3.95
N PHE A 97 8.45 -14.47 5.05
CA PHE A 97 8.15 -13.74 6.28
C PHE A 97 9.39 -13.17 6.96
N THR A 98 10.46 -13.96 7.07
CA THR A 98 11.73 -13.53 7.68
C THR A 98 12.39 -12.43 6.85
N LEU A 99 12.43 -12.61 5.53
CA LEU A 99 13.00 -11.62 4.63
C LEU A 99 12.16 -10.33 4.59
N THR A 100 10.84 -10.43 4.75
CA THR A 100 9.99 -9.24 4.88
C THR A 100 10.30 -8.47 6.15
N LEU A 101 10.46 -9.15 7.30
CA LEU A 101 10.86 -8.49 8.55
C LEU A 101 12.22 -7.79 8.40
N LEU A 102 13.22 -8.47 7.84
CA LEU A 102 14.54 -7.88 7.60
C LEU A 102 14.46 -6.67 6.65
N GLY A 103 13.70 -6.79 5.57
CA GLY A 103 13.46 -5.68 4.64
C GLY A 103 12.75 -4.49 5.30
N VAL A 104 11.71 -4.75 6.11
CA VAL A 104 11.02 -3.71 6.88
C VAL A 104 11.97 -3.03 7.84
N ILE A 105 12.75 -3.76 8.63
CA ILE A 105 13.73 -3.17 9.57
C ILE A 105 14.74 -2.32 8.81
N THR A 106 15.31 -2.84 7.72
CA THR A 106 16.27 -2.09 6.90
C THR A 106 15.66 -0.80 6.37
N LEU A 107 14.47 -0.86 5.75
CA LEU A 107 13.77 0.33 5.22
C LEU A 107 13.40 1.32 6.32
N SER A 108 12.98 0.83 7.48
CA SER A 108 12.63 1.67 8.64
C SER A 108 13.83 2.45 9.19
N LEU A 109 15.03 1.85 9.11
CA LEU A 109 16.26 2.48 9.61
C LEU A 109 16.93 3.40 8.58
N THR A 110 16.77 3.10 7.28
CA THR A 110 17.50 3.79 6.20
C THR A 110 16.65 4.76 5.39
N THR A 111 15.32 4.72 5.55
CA THR A 111 14.38 5.56 4.77
C THR A 111 13.29 6.15 5.68
N GLY A 112 12.44 7.01 5.10
CA GLY A 112 11.27 7.58 5.78
C GLY A 112 10.05 6.66 5.85
N VAL A 113 10.12 5.37 5.47
CA VAL A 113 8.94 4.51 5.34
C VAL A 113 8.12 4.43 6.63
N SER A 114 8.77 4.31 7.80
CA SER A 114 8.08 4.25 9.10
C SER A 114 7.40 5.57 9.44
N ASN A 115 8.02 6.72 9.12
CA ASN A 115 7.42 8.03 9.34
C ASN A 115 6.15 8.18 8.50
N TYR A 116 6.22 7.90 7.19
CA TYR A 116 5.06 7.96 6.29
C TYR A 116 3.97 6.95 6.67
N THR A 117 4.34 5.75 7.13
CA THR A 117 3.37 4.74 7.59
C THR A 117 2.69 5.16 8.89
N SER A 118 3.41 5.85 9.77
CA SER A 118 2.90 6.35 11.07
C SER A 118 2.11 7.65 10.95
N GLN A 119 2.12 8.29 9.78
CA GLN A 119 1.48 9.57 9.52
C GLN A 119 0.08 9.37 8.93
N ILE A 120 -0.89 10.20 9.38
CA ILE A 120 -2.25 10.20 8.81
C ILE A 120 -2.25 11.08 7.56
N MET A 121 -1.64 10.53 6.49
CA MET A 121 -1.49 11.15 5.17
C MET A 121 -1.48 10.07 4.07
N PRO A 122 -1.90 10.39 2.84
CA PRO A 122 -1.95 9.43 1.74
C PRO A 122 -0.60 9.13 1.09
N ASP A 123 0.48 9.82 1.45
CA ASP A 123 1.78 9.78 0.77
C ASP A 123 2.39 8.38 0.68
N ILE A 124 2.23 7.56 1.72
CA ILE A 124 2.71 6.17 1.74
C ILE A 124 2.10 5.33 0.60
N PHE A 125 0.89 5.68 0.14
CA PHE A 125 0.21 4.94 -0.90
C PHE A 125 0.86 5.14 -2.28
N SER A 126 1.64 6.20 -2.50
CA SER A 126 2.43 6.36 -3.72
C SER A 126 3.52 5.28 -3.84
N ALA A 127 4.21 4.99 -2.75
CA ALA A 127 5.17 3.88 -2.70
C ALA A 127 4.48 2.51 -2.88
N ILE A 128 3.28 2.34 -2.31
CA ILE A 128 2.45 1.14 -2.46
C ILE A 128 2.06 0.93 -3.93
N VAL A 129 1.66 2.01 -4.64
CA VAL A 129 1.32 1.94 -6.08
C VAL A 129 2.54 1.49 -6.88
N ILE A 130 3.70 2.10 -6.67
CA ILE A 130 4.92 1.76 -7.42
C ILE A 130 5.32 0.30 -7.19
N LEU A 131 5.45 -0.10 -5.94
CA LEU A 131 5.90 -1.44 -5.59
C LEU A 131 4.85 -2.50 -5.94
N GLY A 132 3.58 -2.25 -5.63
CA GLY A 132 2.49 -3.18 -5.89
C GLY A 132 2.25 -3.40 -7.38
N PHE A 133 2.21 -2.33 -8.18
CA PHE A 133 2.06 -2.42 -9.64
C PHE A 133 3.23 -3.19 -10.28
N THR A 134 4.47 -2.86 -9.88
CA THR A 134 5.66 -3.57 -10.35
C THR A 134 5.62 -5.05 -9.96
N THR A 135 5.20 -5.36 -8.73
CA THR A 135 5.04 -6.73 -8.25
C THR A 135 4.02 -7.50 -9.10
N LEU A 136 2.86 -6.91 -9.42
CA LEU A 136 1.87 -7.50 -10.32
C LEU A 136 2.43 -7.72 -11.73
N ALA A 137 3.17 -6.75 -12.26
CA ALA A 137 3.79 -6.87 -13.58
C ALA A 137 4.83 -8.00 -13.66
N LEU A 138 5.57 -8.25 -12.58
CA LEU A 138 6.61 -9.28 -12.52
C LEU A 138 6.07 -10.67 -12.08
N SER A 139 4.89 -10.75 -11.48
CA SER A 139 4.29 -12.03 -11.05
C SER A 139 4.12 -12.98 -12.24
N LYS A 140 4.59 -14.23 -12.13
CA LYS A 140 4.50 -15.20 -13.25
C LYS A 140 3.08 -15.70 -13.48
N GLU A 141 2.36 -15.98 -12.41
CA GLU A 141 0.99 -16.49 -12.41
C GLU A 141 0.19 -15.75 -11.34
N TYR A 142 -1.07 -15.40 -11.63
CA TYR A 142 -1.95 -14.75 -10.66
C TYR A 142 -2.65 -15.78 -9.78
N LYS A 143 -2.47 -15.60 -8.47
CA LYS A 143 -3.14 -16.37 -7.41
C LYS A 143 -4.03 -15.43 -6.62
N ILE A 144 -4.82 -15.94 -5.68
CA ILE A 144 -5.75 -15.15 -4.88
C ILE A 144 -5.08 -13.93 -4.21
N LEU A 145 -3.84 -14.07 -3.73
CA LEU A 145 -3.10 -12.96 -3.13
C LEU A 145 -2.73 -11.87 -4.13
N ASP A 146 -2.53 -12.21 -5.41
CA ASP A 146 -2.24 -11.22 -6.45
C ASP A 146 -3.50 -10.39 -6.80
N TYR A 147 -4.70 -10.97 -6.70
CA TYR A 147 -5.95 -10.23 -6.82
C TYR A 147 -6.21 -9.32 -5.62
N ILE A 148 -5.83 -9.75 -4.40
CA ILE A 148 -5.84 -8.87 -3.22
C ILE A 148 -4.86 -7.70 -3.42
N LEU A 149 -3.66 -7.98 -3.93
CA LEU A 149 -2.68 -6.95 -4.25
C LEU A 149 -3.20 -5.98 -5.32
N LEU A 150 -3.86 -6.49 -6.36
CA LEU A 150 -4.49 -5.68 -7.39
C LEU A 150 -5.52 -4.71 -6.79
N LEU A 151 -6.41 -5.20 -5.91
CA LEU A 151 -7.40 -4.37 -5.23
C LEU A 151 -6.72 -3.28 -4.38
N ILE A 152 -5.69 -3.63 -3.63
CA ILE A 152 -4.91 -2.68 -2.83
C ILE A 152 -4.30 -1.60 -3.73
N VAL A 153 -3.69 -1.96 -4.86
CA VAL A 153 -3.08 -1.00 -5.80
C VAL A 153 -4.14 -0.08 -6.38
N ILE A 154 -5.28 -0.62 -6.85
CA ILE A 154 -6.41 0.17 -7.37
C ILE A 154 -6.89 1.19 -6.34
N LEU A 155 -7.17 0.74 -5.11
CA LEU A 155 -7.58 1.63 -4.03
C LEU A 155 -6.49 2.68 -3.72
N SER A 156 -5.22 2.28 -3.68
CA SER A 156 -4.11 3.20 -3.43
C SER A 156 -4.00 4.31 -4.48
N ILE A 157 -4.32 4.01 -5.74
CA ILE A 157 -4.33 5.01 -6.81
C ILE A 157 -5.39 6.07 -6.55
N THR A 158 -6.57 5.70 -6.05
CA THR A 158 -7.66 6.65 -5.79
C THR A 158 -7.41 7.57 -4.59
N LEU A 159 -6.52 7.19 -3.66
CA LEU A 159 -6.29 7.94 -2.42
C LEU A 159 -5.51 9.24 -2.62
N HIS A 160 -4.74 9.39 -3.72
CA HIS A 160 -3.94 10.59 -3.99
C HIS A 160 -3.85 10.86 -5.50
N LEU A 161 -4.13 12.10 -5.94
CA LEU A 161 -4.16 12.46 -7.38
C LEU A 161 -2.84 12.20 -8.10
N SER A 162 -1.69 12.40 -7.44
CA SER A 162 -0.37 12.13 -8.04
C SER A 162 -0.21 10.67 -8.46
N ASN A 163 -0.93 9.74 -7.82
CA ASN A 163 -0.85 8.31 -8.12
C ASN A 163 -1.39 7.98 -9.51
N LEU A 164 -2.30 8.79 -10.06
CA LEU A 164 -2.76 8.66 -11.44
C LEU A 164 -1.62 8.88 -12.44
N ILE A 165 -0.80 9.91 -12.21
CA ILE A 165 0.36 10.21 -13.05
C ILE A 165 1.42 9.11 -12.91
N ILE A 166 1.67 8.66 -11.67
CA ILE A 166 2.63 7.58 -11.38
C ILE A 166 2.23 6.30 -12.12
N VAL A 167 0.96 5.89 -12.06
CA VAL A 167 0.51 4.63 -12.69
C VAL A 167 0.53 4.70 -14.21
N ILE A 168 0.29 5.86 -14.81
CA ILE A 168 0.47 6.07 -16.27
C ILE A 168 1.94 5.86 -16.64
N GLY A 169 2.87 6.50 -15.92
CA GLY A 169 4.30 6.32 -16.13
C GLY A 169 4.75 4.85 -16.00
N LEU A 170 4.28 4.15 -14.97
CA LEU A 170 4.52 2.71 -14.79
C LEU A 170 3.94 1.88 -15.94
N GLY A 171 2.76 2.24 -16.44
CA GLY A 171 2.13 1.59 -17.60
C GLY A 171 2.99 1.71 -18.86
N ILE A 172 3.54 2.91 -19.12
CA ILE A 172 4.44 3.15 -20.25
C ILE A 172 5.71 2.30 -20.11
N ILE A 173 6.33 2.28 -18.91
CA ILE A 173 7.51 1.44 -18.63
C ILE A 173 7.18 -0.04 -18.87
N CYS A 174 6.05 -0.53 -18.37
CA CYS A 174 5.63 -1.90 -18.58
C CYS A 174 5.41 -2.22 -20.06
N LEU A 175 4.83 -1.31 -20.83
CA LEU A 175 4.66 -1.48 -22.29
C LEU A 175 6.02 -1.61 -22.99
N ILE A 176 7.00 -0.77 -22.65
CA ILE A 176 8.37 -0.86 -23.18
C ILE A 176 8.97 -2.23 -22.82
N LEU A 177 8.85 -2.68 -21.55
CA LEU A 177 9.36 -3.97 -21.12
C LEU A 177 8.66 -5.16 -21.80
N MET A 178 7.38 -5.02 -22.16
CA MET A 178 6.65 -6.02 -22.97
C MET A 178 7.19 -6.08 -24.40
N ILE A 179 7.42 -4.92 -25.05
CA ILE A 179 8.02 -4.85 -26.40
C ILE A 179 9.41 -5.48 -26.39
N LEU A 180 10.21 -5.23 -25.35
CA LEU A 180 11.52 -5.84 -25.15
C LEU A 180 11.46 -7.30 -24.69
N LYS A 181 10.26 -7.90 -24.56
CA LYS A 181 10.00 -9.30 -24.15
C LYS A 181 10.43 -9.66 -22.72
N PHE A 182 10.67 -8.67 -21.86
CA PHE A 182 10.93 -8.92 -20.42
C PHE A 182 9.66 -9.27 -19.64
N ILE A 183 8.51 -8.76 -20.07
CA ILE A 183 7.18 -9.02 -19.47
C ILE A 183 6.26 -9.61 -20.54
N SER A 184 5.41 -10.56 -20.14
CA SER A 184 4.45 -11.20 -21.06
C SER A 184 3.27 -10.27 -21.38
N PHE A 185 2.91 -10.17 -22.66
CA PHE A 185 1.70 -9.47 -23.13
C PHE A 185 0.38 -10.02 -22.53
N LYS A 186 0.37 -11.27 -22.05
CA LYS A 186 -0.81 -11.86 -21.40
C LYS A 186 -1.30 -11.07 -20.18
N LYS A 187 -0.46 -10.18 -19.63
CA LYS A 187 -0.78 -9.34 -18.46
C LYS A 187 -1.41 -8.00 -18.81
N THR A 188 -1.37 -7.62 -20.09
CA THR A 188 -1.89 -6.33 -20.57
C THR A 188 -3.31 -6.01 -20.08
N PRO A 189 -4.30 -6.93 -20.15
CA PRO A 189 -5.66 -6.62 -19.71
C PRO A 189 -5.75 -6.23 -18.25
N LEU A 190 -5.02 -6.93 -17.36
CA LEU A 190 -5.04 -6.66 -15.94
C LEU A 190 -4.34 -5.35 -15.59
N LEU A 191 -3.21 -5.05 -16.24
CA LEU A 191 -2.48 -3.79 -16.03
C LEU A 191 -3.26 -2.60 -16.58
N ILE A 192 -3.93 -2.74 -17.73
CA ILE A 192 -4.84 -1.73 -18.29
C ILE A 192 -6.01 -1.50 -17.32
N PHE A 193 -6.63 -2.55 -16.80
CA PHE A 193 -7.69 -2.44 -15.81
C PHE A 193 -7.23 -1.68 -14.57
N CYS A 194 -6.02 -1.99 -14.07
CA CYS A 194 -5.42 -1.31 -12.93
C CYS A 194 -5.22 0.20 -13.16
N ILE A 195 -4.97 0.61 -14.40
CA ILE A 195 -4.80 2.02 -14.78
C ILE A 195 -6.16 2.70 -14.98
N LEU A 196 -7.06 2.11 -15.77
CA LEU A 196 -8.29 2.77 -16.20
C LEU A 196 -9.38 2.79 -15.12
N PHE A 197 -9.50 1.75 -14.32
CA PHE A 197 -10.57 1.64 -13.34
C PHE A 197 -10.55 2.74 -12.26
N PRO A 198 -9.39 3.17 -11.70
CA PRO A 198 -9.32 4.32 -10.81
C PRO A 198 -9.80 5.64 -11.44
N PHE A 199 -9.57 5.86 -12.73
CA PHE A 199 -10.09 7.04 -13.42
C PHE A 199 -11.62 7.05 -13.45
N LEU A 200 -12.26 5.91 -13.69
CA LEU A 200 -13.71 5.78 -13.64
C LEU A 200 -14.27 6.04 -12.24
N ILE A 201 -13.55 5.64 -11.19
CA ILE A 201 -13.99 5.87 -9.80
C ILE A 201 -13.86 7.36 -9.42
N ILE A 202 -12.85 8.06 -9.90
CA ILE A 202 -12.58 9.45 -9.50
C ILE A 202 -13.41 10.44 -10.29
N TYR A 203 -13.66 10.17 -11.58
CA TYR A 203 -14.26 11.12 -12.53
C TYR A 203 -15.61 10.67 -13.13
N GLY A 204 -16.06 9.42 -12.89
CA GLY A 204 -17.36 8.89 -13.30
C GLY A 204 -18.40 9.07 -12.22
#